data_52e9e4d1d468919b4325989a01cda779
#
_entry.id   52e9e4d1d468919b4325989a01cda779
#
_cell.length_a   1.000
_cell.length_b   1.000
_cell.length_c   1.000
_cell.angle_alpha   90.00
_cell.angle_beta   90.00
_cell.angle_gamma   90.00
#
_symmetry.space_group_name_H-M   'P 1'
#
loop_
_entity.id
_entity.type
_entity.pdbx_description
1 polymer ?
#
loop_
_entity_poly.entity_id
_entity_poly.type
_entity_poly.pdbx_seq_one_letter_code
_entity_poly.pdbx_strand_id
1 'polypeptide(L)'
;SQVGMFLGTIVFVNAGTQLAKIDSLKGILSPGLIGSFVLLGIFPLIAKKIIDTIKKRKVYAQWAHAKPKKFDRNLVVIGAGAGGLVSAYIAAAVKAKVTLIEAHKMGGDCLNYGCVPSKALIKSATLARQIRHSRDYGIASATATIDFAQVMERVAGVVRAVEPHDSIERYTSLGVNVVTGHARLVNPWTVEIKKEDG
;
A
#
# COMPACT_ATOMS: atom_id res chain seq x y z
N SER A 1 -8.54 -0.07 -29.59
CA SER A 1 -9.28 0.88 -30.42
C SER A 1 -8.48 1.15 -31.69
N GLN A 2 -9.13 1.01 -32.86
CA GLN A 2 -8.49 1.13 -34.18
C GLN A 2 -7.86 2.52 -34.40
N VAL A 3 -8.47 3.57 -33.86
CA VAL A 3 -7.94 4.95 -33.95
C VAL A 3 -6.56 5.10 -33.32
N GLY A 4 -6.31 4.47 -32.14
CA GLY A 4 -5.00 4.51 -31.48
C GLY A 4 -3.93 3.74 -32.26
N MET A 5 -4.32 2.62 -32.92
CA MET A 5 -3.42 1.86 -33.79
C MET A 5 -3.07 2.62 -35.04
N PHE A 6 -4.04 3.30 -35.64
CA PHE A 6 -3.84 4.10 -36.86
C PHE A 6 -2.80 5.21 -36.65
N LEU A 7 -2.93 5.99 -35.58
CA LEU A 7 -1.96 7.04 -35.24
C LEU A 7 -0.57 6.47 -34.96
N GLY A 8 -0.49 5.35 -34.26
CA GLY A 8 0.78 4.64 -34.03
C GLY A 8 1.43 4.17 -35.29
N THR A 9 0.63 3.59 -36.23
CA THR A 9 1.11 3.14 -37.51
C THR A 9 1.67 4.29 -38.37
N ILE A 10 1.02 5.45 -38.39
CA ILE A 10 1.52 6.64 -39.11
C ILE A 10 2.91 7.03 -38.58
N VAL A 11 3.09 7.07 -37.28
CA VAL A 11 4.39 7.44 -36.67
C VAL A 11 5.47 6.41 -37.03
N PHE A 12 5.14 5.11 -36.96
CA PHE A 12 6.09 4.04 -37.33
C PHE A 12 6.45 4.06 -38.80
N VAL A 13 5.48 4.21 -39.69
CA VAL A 13 5.71 4.27 -41.12
C VAL A 13 6.56 5.50 -41.47
N ASN A 14 6.26 6.66 -40.87
CA ASN A 14 7.07 7.86 -41.10
C ASN A 14 8.54 7.66 -40.62
N ALA A 15 8.77 7.06 -39.48
CA ALA A 15 10.12 6.74 -39.02
C ALA A 15 10.81 5.75 -39.99
N GLY A 16 10.11 4.72 -40.46
CA GLY A 16 10.62 3.76 -41.44
C GLY A 16 11.00 4.39 -42.77
N THR A 17 10.15 5.30 -43.31
CA THR A 17 10.44 6.01 -44.57
C THR A 17 11.63 6.97 -44.43
N GLN A 18 11.86 7.57 -43.25
CA GLN A 18 13.06 8.39 -43.04
C GLN A 18 14.33 7.53 -42.94
N LEU A 19 14.21 6.34 -42.36
CA LEU A 19 15.32 5.35 -42.34
C LEU A 19 15.73 4.89 -43.76
N ALA A 20 14.74 4.65 -44.61
CA ALA A 20 14.97 4.21 -45.97
C ALA A 20 15.67 5.25 -46.88
N LYS A 21 15.76 6.51 -46.44
CA LYS A 21 16.42 7.61 -47.17
C LYS A 21 17.90 7.79 -46.76
N ILE A 22 18.45 6.88 -45.92
CA ILE A 22 19.85 6.98 -45.44
C ILE A 22 20.77 6.33 -46.44
N ASP A 23 21.41 7.12 -47.28
CA ASP A 23 22.44 6.66 -48.25
C ASP A 23 23.86 6.90 -47.72
N SER A 24 24.06 7.55 -46.56
CA SER A 24 25.36 7.84 -46.00
C SER A 24 25.31 8.05 -44.49
N LEU A 25 26.45 7.88 -43.78
CA LEU A 25 26.59 8.14 -42.34
C LEU A 25 26.19 9.56 -41.93
N LYS A 26 26.28 10.58 -42.80
CA LYS A 26 25.79 11.94 -42.57
C LYS A 26 24.26 12.04 -42.59
N GLY A 27 23.55 11.13 -43.26
CA GLY A 27 22.11 11.06 -43.29
C GLY A 27 21.50 10.65 -41.93
N ILE A 28 22.23 9.92 -41.08
CA ILE A 28 21.82 9.50 -39.75
C ILE A 28 21.58 10.71 -38.82
N LEU A 29 22.34 11.80 -38.99
CA LEU A 29 22.20 13.01 -38.21
C LEU A 29 21.23 14.03 -38.82
N SER A 30 20.43 13.63 -39.81
CA SER A 30 19.45 14.56 -40.40
C SER A 30 18.39 14.97 -39.36
N PRO A 31 17.99 16.25 -39.29
CA PRO A 31 16.98 16.73 -38.34
C PRO A 31 15.62 16.00 -38.46
N GLY A 32 15.28 15.57 -39.67
CA GLY A 32 14.04 14.81 -39.93
C GLY A 32 14.07 13.42 -39.30
N LEU A 33 15.20 12.71 -39.35
CA LEU A 33 15.37 11.40 -38.77
C LEU A 33 15.35 11.49 -37.24
N ILE A 34 16.14 12.40 -36.68
CA ILE A 34 16.19 12.63 -35.22
C ILE A 34 14.79 12.99 -34.72
N GLY A 35 14.09 13.91 -35.39
CA GLY A 35 12.72 14.28 -35.05
C GLY A 35 11.75 13.09 -35.06
N SER A 36 11.85 12.21 -36.06
CA SER A 36 11.01 11.01 -36.17
C SER A 36 11.26 10.01 -35.03
N PHE A 37 12.52 9.79 -34.62
CA PHE A 37 12.84 8.92 -33.48
C PHE A 37 12.42 9.52 -32.15
N VAL A 38 12.62 10.83 -31.95
CA VAL A 38 12.13 11.54 -30.78
C VAL A 38 10.61 11.44 -30.68
N LEU A 39 9.92 11.66 -31.80
CA LEU A 39 8.46 11.51 -31.84
C LEU A 39 8.02 10.09 -31.54
N LEU A 40 8.70 9.08 -32.07
CA LEU A 40 8.43 7.68 -31.80
C LEU A 40 8.58 7.33 -30.30
N GLY A 41 9.62 7.86 -29.64
CA GLY A 41 9.88 7.64 -28.21
C GLY A 41 8.89 8.39 -27.31
N ILE A 42 8.49 9.62 -27.68
CA ILE A 42 7.61 10.45 -26.85
C ILE A 42 6.13 10.12 -27.07
N PHE A 43 5.73 9.67 -28.27
CA PHE A 43 4.35 9.38 -28.63
C PHE A 43 3.62 8.45 -27.63
N PRO A 44 4.18 7.30 -27.19
CA PRO A 44 3.52 6.43 -26.23
C PRO A 44 3.26 7.13 -24.89
N LEU A 45 4.18 8.00 -24.44
CA LEU A 45 4.05 8.74 -23.19
C LEU A 45 2.93 9.78 -23.26
N ILE A 46 2.86 10.51 -24.37
CA ILE A 46 1.80 11.49 -24.62
C ILE A 46 0.44 10.77 -24.75
N ALA A 47 0.39 9.70 -25.54
CA ALA A 47 -0.83 8.92 -25.73
C ALA A 47 -1.35 8.36 -24.41
N LYS A 48 -0.47 7.79 -23.56
CA LYS A 48 -0.80 7.32 -22.23
C LYS A 48 -1.37 8.46 -21.37
N LYS A 49 -0.71 9.61 -21.34
CA LYS A 49 -1.15 10.77 -20.54
C LYS A 49 -2.53 11.29 -20.98
N ILE A 50 -2.80 11.33 -22.29
CA ILE A 50 -4.10 11.72 -22.84
C ILE A 50 -5.18 10.71 -22.45
N ILE A 51 -4.92 9.41 -22.64
CA ILE A 51 -5.86 8.33 -22.29
C ILE A 51 -6.18 8.37 -20.79
N ASP A 52 -5.16 8.50 -19.94
CA ASP A 52 -5.34 8.57 -18.49
C ASP A 52 -6.15 9.81 -18.08
N THR A 53 -5.93 10.95 -18.76
CA THR A 53 -6.69 12.18 -18.51
C THR A 53 -8.17 12.01 -18.90
N ILE A 54 -8.44 11.40 -20.07
CA ILE A 54 -9.81 11.13 -20.52
C ILE A 54 -10.50 10.15 -19.58
N LYS A 55 -9.83 9.06 -19.19
CA LYS A 55 -10.36 8.10 -18.22
C LYS A 55 -10.69 8.75 -16.89
N LYS A 56 -9.75 9.54 -16.33
CA LYS A 56 -9.97 10.30 -15.10
C LYS A 56 -11.18 11.22 -15.21
N ARG A 57 -11.27 12.02 -16.27
CA ARG A 57 -12.42 12.91 -16.48
C ARG A 57 -13.73 12.13 -16.53
N LYS A 58 -13.78 11.00 -17.25
CA LYS A 58 -14.99 10.18 -17.35
C LYS A 58 -15.39 9.58 -15.99
N VAL A 59 -14.43 9.03 -15.21
CA VAL A 59 -14.68 8.41 -13.90
C VAL A 59 -15.13 9.45 -12.88
N TYR A 60 -14.53 10.65 -12.88
CA TYR A 60 -14.83 11.68 -11.88
C TYR A 60 -15.94 12.66 -12.32
N ALA A 61 -16.46 12.56 -13.53
CA ALA A 61 -17.46 13.48 -14.05
C ALA A 61 -18.71 13.57 -13.17
N GLN A 62 -19.22 12.42 -12.73
CA GLN A 62 -20.41 12.35 -11.86
C GLN A 62 -20.21 13.01 -10.49
N TRP A 63 -18.96 13.11 -10.01
CA TRP A 63 -18.61 13.67 -8.71
C TRP A 63 -18.00 15.08 -8.79
N ALA A 64 -17.87 15.67 -9.98
CA ALA A 64 -17.17 16.93 -10.19
C ALA A 64 -17.71 18.08 -9.30
N HIS A 65 -19.03 18.08 -9.03
CA HIS A 65 -19.69 19.04 -8.16
C HIS A 65 -19.28 18.91 -6.68
N ALA A 66 -18.89 17.72 -6.23
CA ALA A 66 -18.50 17.44 -4.85
C ALA A 66 -17.01 17.64 -4.56
N LYS A 67 -16.21 18.02 -5.56
CA LYS A 67 -14.77 18.20 -5.39
C LYS A 67 -14.48 19.45 -4.55
N PRO A 68 -13.82 19.33 -3.38
CA PRO A 68 -13.51 20.47 -2.53
C PRO A 68 -12.44 21.35 -3.19
N LYS A 69 -12.53 22.66 -2.94
CA LYS A 69 -11.48 23.63 -3.37
C LYS A 69 -10.18 23.42 -2.61
N LYS A 70 -10.25 22.97 -1.37
CA LYS A 70 -9.10 22.70 -0.49
C LYS A 70 -9.37 21.43 0.29
N PHE A 71 -8.35 20.57 0.38
CA PHE A 71 -8.39 19.37 1.21
C PHE A 71 -7.93 19.72 2.63
N ASP A 72 -8.61 19.18 3.64
CA ASP A 72 -8.26 19.34 5.05
C ASP A 72 -7.25 18.30 5.54
N ARG A 73 -7.11 17.20 4.80
CA ARG A 73 -6.15 16.11 5.03
C ARG A 73 -5.34 15.80 3.77
N ASN A 74 -4.10 15.37 3.96
CA ASN A 74 -3.25 14.85 2.88
C ASN A 74 -3.52 13.36 2.64
N LEU A 75 -3.80 12.63 3.73
CA LEU A 75 -4.06 11.19 3.68
C LEU A 75 -5.13 10.83 4.72
N VAL A 76 -6.08 10.03 4.30
CA VAL A 76 -7.02 9.34 5.19
C VAL A 76 -6.77 7.84 5.05
N VAL A 77 -6.51 7.18 6.17
CA VAL A 77 -6.26 5.75 6.25
C VAL A 77 -7.45 5.11 6.94
N ILE A 78 -8.05 4.12 6.31
CA ILE A 78 -9.19 3.37 6.85
C ILE A 78 -8.70 2.00 7.29
N GLY A 79 -8.77 1.74 8.59
CA GLY A 79 -8.28 0.54 9.25
C GLY A 79 -6.87 0.70 9.82
N ALA A 80 -6.72 0.43 11.12
CA ALA A 80 -5.46 0.46 11.85
C ALA A 80 -4.81 -0.94 11.97
N GLY A 81 -4.94 -1.76 10.94
CA GLY A 81 -4.14 -2.96 10.79
C GLY A 81 -2.72 -2.65 10.31
N ALA A 82 -1.87 -3.66 10.12
CA ALA A 82 -0.45 -3.50 9.79
C ALA A 82 -0.19 -2.54 8.60
N GLY A 83 -0.96 -2.66 7.51
CA GLY A 83 -0.82 -1.78 6.35
C GLY A 83 -1.23 -0.34 6.63
N GLY A 84 -2.31 -0.13 7.38
CA GLY A 84 -2.80 1.19 7.76
C GLY A 84 -1.85 1.90 8.71
N LEU A 85 -1.37 1.20 9.73
CA LEU A 85 -0.40 1.73 10.69
C LEU A 85 0.89 2.17 10.02
N VAL A 86 1.47 1.34 9.15
CA VAL A 86 2.70 1.67 8.41
C VAL A 86 2.47 2.88 7.49
N SER A 87 1.34 2.91 6.77
CA SER A 87 1.01 4.02 5.87
C SER A 87 0.85 5.34 6.63
N ALA A 88 0.15 5.31 7.77
CA ALA A 88 -0.06 6.49 8.62
C ALA A 88 1.27 6.98 9.22
N TYR A 89 2.11 6.06 9.72
CA TYR A 89 3.43 6.38 10.26
C TYR A 89 4.33 7.05 9.23
N ILE A 90 4.48 6.45 8.05
CA ILE A 90 5.34 7.00 6.99
C ILE A 90 4.85 8.39 6.54
N ALA A 91 3.53 8.54 6.35
CA ALA A 91 2.97 9.83 5.94
C ALA A 91 3.16 10.91 7.03
N ALA A 92 3.00 10.57 8.31
CA ALA A 92 3.27 11.49 9.41
C ALA A 92 4.75 11.88 9.50
N ALA A 93 5.67 10.94 9.25
CA ALA A 93 7.10 11.21 9.25
C ALA A 93 7.52 12.28 8.22
N VAL A 94 6.84 12.33 7.06
CA VAL A 94 7.03 13.38 6.05
C VAL A 94 6.14 14.62 6.27
N LYS A 95 5.60 14.78 7.49
CA LYS A 95 4.77 15.94 7.91
C LYS A 95 3.45 16.09 7.16
N ALA A 96 2.91 15.02 6.59
CA ALA A 96 1.57 15.02 6.02
C ALA A 96 0.50 15.10 7.13
N LYS A 97 -0.62 15.76 6.83
CA LYS A 97 -1.80 15.76 7.71
C LYS A 97 -2.54 14.43 7.50
N VAL A 98 -2.40 13.51 8.45
CA VAL A 98 -2.96 12.15 8.37
C VAL A 98 -4.12 12.00 9.34
N THR A 99 -5.20 11.36 8.88
CA THR A 99 -6.24 10.81 9.75
C THR A 99 -6.26 9.30 9.57
N LEU A 100 -6.13 8.57 10.68
CA LEU A 100 -6.26 7.12 10.76
C LEU A 100 -7.60 6.79 11.44
N ILE A 101 -8.41 5.95 10.81
CA ILE A 101 -9.74 5.60 11.30
C ILE A 101 -9.74 4.10 11.58
N GLU A 102 -10.16 3.73 12.80
CA GLU A 102 -10.30 2.33 13.20
C GLU A 102 -11.70 2.08 13.79
N ALA A 103 -12.33 1.01 13.33
CA ALA A 103 -13.68 0.66 13.79
C ALA A 103 -13.71 -0.21 15.05
N HIS A 104 -12.62 -0.94 15.34
CA HIS A 104 -12.57 -1.93 16.43
C HIS A 104 -11.34 -1.77 17.30
N LYS A 105 -10.25 -2.46 16.93
CA LYS A 105 -9.01 -2.53 17.72
C LYS A 105 -7.80 -2.11 16.90
N MET A 106 -7.00 -1.24 17.48
CA MET A 106 -5.69 -0.90 16.95
C MET A 106 -4.83 -2.16 16.78
N GLY A 107 -3.94 -2.15 15.78
CA GLY A 107 -3.11 -3.31 15.41
C GLY A 107 -3.82 -4.32 14.49
N GLY A 108 -5.16 -4.24 14.39
CA GLY A 108 -5.98 -5.11 13.53
C GLY A 108 -5.75 -6.60 13.80
N ASP A 109 -5.97 -7.43 12.78
CA ASP A 109 -5.84 -8.89 12.91
C ASP A 109 -4.41 -9.34 13.22
N CYS A 110 -3.40 -8.64 12.74
CA CYS A 110 -2.01 -9.01 12.96
C CYS A 110 -1.65 -9.02 14.46
N LEU A 111 -1.97 -7.96 15.17
CA LEU A 111 -1.71 -7.86 16.60
C LEU A 111 -2.64 -8.77 17.41
N ASN A 112 -3.94 -8.70 17.13
CA ASN A 112 -4.95 -9.26 18.04
C ASN A 112 -5.24 -10.74 17.82
N TYR A 113 -5.20 -11.22 16.56
CA TYR A 113 -5.70 -12.55 16.20
C TYR A 113 -4.76 -13.35 15.29
N GLY A 114 -3.76 -12.74 14.70
CA GLY A 114 -2.94 -13.33 13.64
C GLY A 114 -1.48 -13.47 14.01
N CYS A 115 -0.65 -12.57 13.50
CA CYS A 115 0.82 -12.69 13.49
C CYS A 115 1.42 -12.80 14.90
N VAL A 116 1.00 -11.97 15.81
CA VAL A 116 1.58 -11.91 17.16
C VAL A 116 1.21 -13.16 17.98
N PRO A 117 -0.10 -13.49 18.14
CA PRO A 117 -0.48 -14.67 18.92
C PRO A 117 0.03 -15.96 18.29
N SER A 118 -0.01 -16.11 16.96
CA SER A 118 0.48 -17.32 16.31
C SER A 118 1.98 -17.53 16.50
N LYS A 119 2.80 -16.47 16.37
CA LYS A 119 4.24 -16.58 16.64
C LYS A 119 4.55 -16.91 18.08
N ALA A 120 3.80 -16.35 19.03
CA ALA A 120 3.94 -16.66 20.45
C ALA A 120 3.63 -18.15 20.72
N LEU A 121 2.55 -18.68 20.11
CA LEU A 121 2.17 -20.08 20.24
C LEU A 121 3.21 -21.02 19.57
N ILE A 122 3.64 -20.69 18.35
CA ILE A 122 4.67 -21.44 17.63
C ILE A 122 5.97 -21.53 18.45
N LYS A 123 6.35 -20.47 19.15
CA LYS A 123 7.55 -20.50 20.00
C LYS A 123 7.42 -21.50 21.13
N SER A 124 6.27 -21.59 21.79
CA SER A 124 6.00 -22.60 22.82
C SER A 124 5.99 -24.03 22.25
N ALA A 125 5.35 -24.20 21.08
CA ALA A 125 5.33 -25.48 20.38
C ALA A 125 6.75 -25.94 19.94
N THR A 126 7.57 -25.00 19.47
CA THR A 126 8.97 -25.25 19.09
C THR A 126 9.78 -25.74 20.28
N LEU A 127 9.64 -25.08 21.45
CA LEU A 127 10.32 -25.54 22.68
C LEU A 127 9.86 -26.94 23.09
N ALA A 128 8.56 -27.21 23.08
CA ALA A 128 8.02 -28.52 23.41
C ALA A 128 8.53 -29.61 22.45
N ARG A 129 8.69 -29.30 21.17
CA ARG A 129 9.30 -30.19 20.18
C ARG A 129 10.77 -30.43 20.49
N GLN A 130 11.55 -29.38 20.78
CA GLN A 130 12.97 -29.50 21.11
C GLN A 130 13.19 -30.38 22.34
N ILE A 131 12.37 -30.23 23.37
CA ILE A 131 12.43 -31.08 24.58
C ILE A 131 12.20 -32.55 24.20
N ARG A 132 11.20 -32.86 23.40
CA ARG A 132 10.92 -34.25 22.94
C ARG A 132 12.05 -34.83 22.08
N HIS A 133 12.77 -33.99 21.34
CA HIS A 133 13.90 -34.37 20.49
C HIS A 133 15.25 -33.96 21.09
N SER A 134 15.34 -33.96 22.42
CA SER A 134 16.53 -33.49 23.15
C SER A 134 17.81 -34.24 22.77
N ARG A 135 17.71 -35.54 22.40
CA ARG A 135 18.84 -36.37 21.97
C ARG A 135 19.54 -35.83 20.73
N ASP A 136 18.82 -35.18 19.81
CA ASP A 136 19.38 -34.58 18.60
C ASP A 136 20.34 -33.42 18.94
N TYR A 137 20.23 -32.89 20.16
CA TYR A 137 21.07 -31.81 20.71
C TYR A 137 22.10 -32.32 21.74
N GLY A 138 22.35 -33.65 21.81
CA GLY A 138 23.29 -34.23 22.76
C GLY A 138 22.76 -34.33 24.21
N ILE A 139 21.49 -34.06 24.46
CA ILE A 139 20.85 -34.15 25.78
C ILE A 139 20.21 -35.52 25.93
N ALA A 140 20.74 -36.35 26.83
CA ALA A 140 20.35 -37.75 26.94
C ALA A 140 18.88 -37.96 27.28
N SER A 141 18.28 -37.11 28.13
CA SER A 141 16.85 -37.10 28.40
C SER A 141 16.38 -35.70 28.81
N ALA A 142 15.18 -35.34 28.39
CA ALA A 142 14.44 -34.16 28.83
C ALA A 142 12.94 -34.46 28.84
N THR A 143 12.26 -34.00 29.87
CA THR A 143 10.79 -34.15 29.98
C THR A 143 10.17 -32.80 30.29
N ALA A 144 8.93 -32.59 29.81
CA ALA A 144 8.16 -31.41 30.15
C ALA A 144 6.68 -31.77 30.30
N THR A 145 6.04 -31.19 31.28
CA THR A 145 4.59 -31.15 31.39
C THR A 145 4.11 -29.84 30.78
N ILE A 146 3.18 -29.92 29.84
CA ILE A 146 2.66 -28.76 29.14
C ILE A 146 1.31 -28.40 29.74
N ASP A 147 1.22 -27.24 30.36
CA ASP A 147 -0.04 -26.60 30.76
C ASP A 147 -0.50 -25.66 29.65
N PHE A 148 -1.54 -26.08 28.94
CA PHE A 148 -2.06 -25.30 27.80
C PHE A 148 -2.66 -23.96 28.24
N ALA A 149 -3.24 -23.87 29.45
CA ALA A 149 -3.78 -22.60 29.96
C ALA A 149 -2.65 -21.58 30.17
N GLN A 150 -1.52 -22.02 30.73
CA GLN A 150 -0.34 -21.14 30.87
C GLN A 150 0.29 -20.75 29.52
N VAL A 151 0.26 -21.66 28.53
CA VAL A 151 0.69 -21.33 27.16
C VAL A 151 -0.18 -20.22 26.58
N MET A 152 -1.50 -20.29 26.73
CA MET A 152 -2.42 -19.29 26.22
C MET A 152 -2.33 -17.96 26.99
N GLU A 153 -2.12 -18.00 28.32
CA GLU A 153 -1.85 -16.78 29.10
C GLU A 153 -0.54 -16.10 28.65
N ARG A 154 0.49 -16.88 28.38
CA ARG A 154 1.73 -16.35 27.80
C ARG A 154 1.46 -15.70 26.43
N VAL A 155 0.64 -16.32 25.57
CA VAL A 155 0.26 -15.75 24.26
C VAL A 155 -0.43 -14.39 24.46
N ALA A 156 -1.41 -14.33 25.36
CA ALA A 156 -2.10 -13.09 25.70
C ALA A 156 -1.14 -12.03 26.26
N GLY A 157 -0.20 -12.44 27.11
CA GLY A 157 0.85 -11.57 27.65
C GLY A 157 1.75 -10.96 26.56
N VAL A 158 2.09 -11.74 25.51
CA VAL A 158 2.87 -11.23 24.37
C VAL A 158 2.06 -10.20 23.58
N VAL A 159 0.76 -10.44 23.36
CA VAL A 159 -0.11 -9.46 22.69
C VAL A 159 -0.14 -8.16 23.49
N ARG A 160 -0.39 -8.22 24.80
CA ARG A 160 -0.39 -7.03 25.69
C ARG A 160 0.94 -6.29 25.69
N ALA A 161 2.07 -6.99 25.58
CA ALA A 161 3.39 -6.37 25.53
C ALA A 161 3.67 -5.64 24.21
N VAL A 162 3.04 -6.04 23.10
CA VAL A 162 3.20 -5.42 21.77
C VAL A 162 2.19 -4.28 21.54
N GLU A 163 0.99 -4.39 22.14
CA GLU A 163 -0.13 -3.45 21.97
C GLU A 163 0.26 -1.97 22.09
N PRO A 164 1.11 -1.52 23.04
CA PRO A 164 1.50 -0.12 23.15
C PRO A 164 2.20 0.44 21.92
N HIS A 165 2.82 -0.41 21.10
CA HIS A 165 3.46 0.02 19.84
C HIS A 165 2.47 0.39 18.76
N ASP A 166 1.25 -0.13 18.82
CA ASP A 166 0.17 0.10 17.86
C ASP A 166 -0.98 0.94 18.47
N SER A 167 -0.76 1.56 19.64
CA SER A 167 -1.79 2.27 20.39
C SER A 167 -2.16 3.64 19.80
N ILE A 168 -3.35 4.13 20.17
CA ILE A 168 -3.84 5.47 19.80
C ILE A 168 -2.88 6.55 20.28
N GLU A 169 -2.40 6.43 21.53
CA GLU A 169 -1.51 7.39 22.18
C GLU A 169 -0.20 7.52 21.39
N ARG A 170 0.38 6.37 21.00
CA ARG A 170 1.60 6.36 20.19
C ARG A 170 1.39 7.05 18.84
N TYR A 171 0.34 6.69 18.10
CA TYR A 171 0.09 7.29 16.79
C TYR A 171 -0.25 8.79 16.88
N THR A 172 -0.96 9.19 17.91
CA THR A 172 -1.23 10.61 18.20
C THR A 172 0.08 11.36 18.49
N SER A 173 0.98 10.78 19.26
CA SER A 173 2.31 11.38 19.53
C SER A 173 3.17 11.52 18.27
N LEU A 174 2.95 10.67 17.26
CA LEU A 174 3.59 10.76 15.95
C LEU A 174 2.95 11.81 15.02
N GLY A 175 1.89 12.49 15.46
CA GLY A 175 1.20 13.52 14.69
C GLY A 175 0.06 13.00 13.81
N VAL A 176 -0.37 11.74 14.00
CA VAL A 176 -1.53 11.17 13.33
C VAL A 176 -2.80 11.53 14.11
N ASN A 177 -3.83 12.02 13.42
CA ASN A 177 -5.15 12.18 14.01
C ASN A 177 -5.87 10.83 13.98
N VAL A 178 -5.95 10.14 15.11
CA VAL A 178 -6.62 8.84 15.23
C VAL A 178 -8.10 9.06 15.60
N VAL A 179 -8.99 8.42 14.88
CA VAL A 179 -10.45 8.50 15.10
C VAL A 179 -11.03 7.10 15.17
N THR A 180 -11.74 6.80 16.25
CA THR A 180 -12.51 5.55 16.37
C THR A 180 -13.86 5.71 15.71
N GLY A 181 -14.24 4.74 14.85
CA GLY A 181 -15.51 4.72 14.17
C GLY A 181 -15.49 4.00 12.84
N HIS A 182 -16.67 3.78 12.28
CA HIS A 182 -16.82 3.18 10.96
C HIS A 182 -16.68 4.22 9.86
N ALA A 183 -15.73 4.01 8.97
CA ALA A 183 -15.49 4.89 7.83
C ALA A 183 -16.23 4.43 6.57
N ARG A 184 -16.80 5.36 5.82
CA ARG A 184 -17.44 5.15 4.52
C ARG A 184 -16.98 6.19 3.52
N LEU A 185 -16.59 5.75 2.32
CA LEU A 185 -16.34 6.64 1.18
C LEU A 185 -17.68 7.14 0.63
N VAL A 186 -17.95 8.42 0.76
CA VAL A 186 -19.16 9.08 0.21
C VAL A 186 -18.93 9.45 -1.26
N ASN A 187 -17.76 9.93 -1.56
CA ASN A 187 -17.31 10.27 -2.91
C ASN A 187 -15.77 10.18 -2.98
N PRO A 188 -15.12 10.38 -4.13
CA PRO A 188 -13.67 10.23 -4.25
C PRO A 188 -12.81 11.14 -3.36
N TRP A 189 -13.42 12.12 -2.70
CA TRP A 189 -12.70 13.11 -1.88
C TRP A 189 -13.20 13.22 -0.45
N THR A 190 -14.26 12.47 -0.09
CA THR A 190 -14.91 12.59 1.22
C THR A 190 -15.08 11.23 1.87
N VAL A 191 -14.56 11.13 3.08
CA VAL A 191 -14.80 10.01 4.00
C VAL A 191 -15.72 10.48 5.10
N GLU A 192 -16.80 9.77 5.30
CA GLU A 192 -17.73 9.93 6.42
C GLU A 192 -17.33 8.96 7.52
N ILE A 193 -17.33 9.41 8.76
CA ILE A 193 -17.00 8.58 9.93
C ILE A 193 -18.24 8.56 10.84
N LYS A 194 -18.80 7.37 11.02
CA LYS A 194 -19.86 7.14 12.01
C LYS A 194 -19.22 6.68 13.32
N LYS A 195 -19.31 7.48 14.35
CA LYS A 195 -18.86 7.14 15.70
C LYS A 195 -19.93 6.33 16.43
N GLU A 196 -19.55 5.64 17.51
CA GLU A 196 -20.49 4.86 18.33
C GLU A 196 -21.49 5.72 19.11
N ASP A 197 -21.11 6.95 19.40
CA ASP A 197 -21.91 7.94 20.14
C ASP A 197 -22.83 8.82 19.25
N GLY A 198 -22.89 8.55 17.94
CA GLY A 198 -23.79 9.18 16.96
C GLY A 198 -23.10 10.09 15.97
#